data_be6b2a835994b78a644e9ba272b2e3df
#
_entry.id   be6b2a835994b78a644e9ba272b2e3df
#
_cell.length_a   1.000
_cell.length_b   1.000
_cell.length_c   1.000
_cell.angle_alpha   90.00
_cell.angle_beta   90.00
_cell.angle_gamma   90.00
#
_symmetry.space_group_name_H-M   'P 1'
#
loop_
_entity.id
_entity.type
_entity.pdbx_description
1 polymer ?
#
loop_
_entity_poly.entity_id
_entity_poly.type
_entity_poly.pdbx_seq_one_letter_code
_entity_poly.pdbx_strand_id
1 'polypeptide(L)'
;YAAIMDAYQNRQDATITFEQLGVDRLYVDEAHFYKNLSFTTKIQGLNATGAEKSTDLLAKIQYLNEITNERGVIFATGTPISNSMAELYTMQRYLRPSRLESQGLYHFDAWASTFGQETTTMEIDPAGKGFRAKTRFARFNNIPELTSMFKEFADVKTAESLKLPVPAYDIEIVKADASAVQKELVDRLAERAKRIRQRNPIKLREGADPSSGKGMDNMLVVIKEGQSAALNPRILDADYEDNPTGKVSLCADNVYDIYQKTTVQKSTQVIFCDQSTPNSKAQYNVYDDLREKLMERGVPKEQIAFIHDYDTPEKKERLFAKVRKGDVRILLGSSDKLGVGTNIQNKLIASH
;
A
#
# COMPACT_ATOMS: atom_id res chain seq x y z
N TYR A 1 -27.67 -3.77 19.58
CA TYR A 1 -26.79 -4.11 20.71
C TYR A 1 -26.96 -5.58 21.11
N ALA A 2 -28.19 -6.06 21.34
CA ALA A 2 -28.48 -7.44 21.73
C ALA A 2 -27.99 -8.48 20.70
N ALA A 3 -28.18 -8.26 19.41
CA ALA A 3 -27.73 -9.18 18.35
C ALA A 3 -26.18 -9.22 18.21
N ILE A 4 -25.49 -8.13 18.55
CA ILE A 4 -24.02 -8.09 18.58
C ILE A 4 -23.51 -8.84 19.80
N MET A 5 -24.15 -8.68 20.96
CA MET A 5 -23.81 -9.41 22.20
C MET A 5 -24.09 -10.91 22.07
N ASP A 6 -25.19 -11.29 21.40
CA ASP A 6 -25.53 -12.70 21.15
C ASP A 6 -24.54 -13.37 20.17
N ALA A 7 -24.07 -12.63 19.15
CA ALA A 7 -23.02 -13.10 18.24
C ALA A 7 -21.65 -13.24 18.93
N TYR A 8 -21.36 -12.42 19.94
CA TYR A 8 -20.16 -12.53 20.78
C TYR A 8 -20.26 -13.70 21.77
N GLN A 9 -21.40 -13.92 22.39
CA GLN A 9 -21.62 -15.02 23.34
C GLN A 9 -21.60 -16.40 22.68
N ASN A 10 -22.04 -16.51 21.42
CA ASN A 10 -22.04 -17.76 20.66
C ASN A 10 -20.70 -18.12 19.98
N ARG A 11 -19.67 -17.25 20.07
CA ARG A 11 -18.30 -17.52 19.62
C ARG A 11 -17.33 -17.82 20.78
N GLN A 12 -17.83 -18.33 21.89
CA GLN A 12 -16.96 -18.83 22.95
C GLN A 12 -16.37 -20.19 22.56
N ASP A 13 -15.38 -20.16 21.69
CA ASP A 13 -14.31 -21.14 21.78
C ASP A 13 -13.63 -20.95 23.15
N ALA A 14 -13.20 -22.04 23.78
CA ALA A 14 -12.47 -22.02 25.06
C ALA A 14 -11.05 -21.42 24.89
N THR A 15 -10.97 -20.21 24.33
CA THR A 15 -9.74 -19.48 24.10
C THR A 15 -9.45 -18.58 25.29
N ILE A 16 -8.21 -18.64 25.76
CA ILE A 16 -7.70 -17.75 26.81
C ILE A 16 -7.87 -16.30 26.33
N THR A 17 -8.52 -15.46 27.15
CA THR A 17 -8.68 -14.03 26.84
C THR A 17 -7.35 -13.29 26.98
N PHE A 18 -7.24 -12.09 26.39
CA PHE A 18 -6.03 -11.28 26.47
C PHE A 18 -5.67 -10.95 27.93
N GLU A 19 -6.67 -10.67 28.77
CA GLU A 19 -6.49 -10.39 30.19
C GLU A 19 -5.96 -11.61 30.95
N GLN A 20 -6.41 -12.82 30.60
CA GLN A 20 -5.96 -14.08 31.22
C GLN A 20 -4.52 -14.45 30.82
N LEU A 21 -3.98 -13.89 29.72
CA LEU A 21 -2.58 -14.09 29.33
C LEU A 21 -1.61 -13.40 30.31
N GLY A 22 -2.06 -12.45 31.13
CA GLY A 22 -1.23 -11.74 32.10
C GLY A 22 -0.17 -10.85 31.46
N VAL A 23 -0.44 -10.35 30.24
CA VAL A 23 0.47 -9.45 29.50
C VAL A 23 0.43 -8.07 30.15
N ASP A 24 1.60 -7.52 30.49
CA ASP A 24 1.78 -6.16 31.03
C ASP A 24 2.55 -5.22 30.07
N ARG A 25 3.10 -5.75 28.98
CA ARG A 25 3.81 -5.00 27.93
C ARG A 25 3.44 -5.52 26.55
N LEU A 26 3.18 -4.59 25.64
CA LEU A 26 2.86 -4.89 24.25
C LEU A 26 3.80 -4.11 23.32
N TYR A 27 4.56 -4.81 22.52
CA TYR A 27 5.39 -4.23 21.47
C TYR A 27 4.74 -4.50 20.12
N VAL A 28 4.45 -3.45 19.38
CA VAL A 28 3.81 -3.54 18.05
C VAL A 28 4.80 -3.04 17.01
N ASP A 29 5.40 -3.98 16.28
CA ASP A 29 6.23 -3.65 15.13
C ASP A 29 5.34 -3.36 13.92
N GLU A 30 5.84 -2.50 13.02
CA GLU A 30 5.09 -2.00 11.86
C GLU A 30 3.69 -1.47 12.24
N ALA A 31 3.65 -0.67 13.30
CA ALA A 31 2.40 -0.17 13.89
C ALA A 31 1.51 0.62 12.91
N HIS A 32 2.07 1.09 11.79
CA HIS A 32 1.31 1.75 10.73
C HIS A 32 0.23 0.85 10.09
N PHE A 33 0.31 -0.47 10.25
CA PHE A 33 -0.76 -1.37 9.81
C PHE A 33 -2.07 -1.22 10.62
N TYR A 34 -2.01 -0.56 11.78
CA TYR A 34 -3.16 -0.32 12.66
C TYR A 34 -3.68 1.11 12.63
N LYS A 35 -3.19 1.94 11.70
CA LYS A 35 -3.58 3.35 11.56
C LYS A 35 -5.04 3.59 11.18
N ASN A 36 -5.72 2.60 10.61
CA ASN A 36 -7.13 2.67 10.22
C ASN A 36 -8.06 2.39 11.41
N LEU A 37 -8.01 3.25 12.41
CA LEU A 37 -8.93 3.24 13.54
C LEU A 37 -10.14 4.13 13.23
N SER A 38 -11.35 3.66 13.53
CA SER A 38 -12.56 4.44 13.32
C SER A 38 -12.64 5.65 14.24
N PHE A 39 -13.15 6.75 13.71
CA PHE A 39 -13.50 7.95 14.47
C PHE A 39 -14.71 8.64 13.83
N THR A 40 -15.39 9.48 14.61
CA THR A 40 -16.53 10.28 14.11
C THR A 40 -16.03 11.64 13.69
N THR A 41 -16.45 12.12 12.51
CA THR A 41 -16.09 13.45 12.00
C THR A 41 -17.19 14.04 11.12
N LYS A 42 -17.28 15.37 11.14
CA LYS A 42 -18.11 16.17 10.22
C LYS A 42 -17.34 16.63 8.98
N ILE A 43 -15.99 16.44 8.97
CA ILE A 43 -15.13 16.86 7.86
C ILE A 43 -15.34 15.91 6.68
N GLN A 44 -15.71 16.48 5.53
CA GLN A 44 -15.96 15.69 4.33
C GLN A 44 -14.66 15.19 3.68
N GLY A 45 -14.74 14.00 3.08
CA GLY A 45 -13.62 13.44 2.32
C GLY A 45 -12.55 12.74 3.13
N LEU A 46 -12.73 12.62 4.46
CA LEU A 46 -11.91 11.75 5.30
C LEU A 46 -12.52 10.35 5.38
N ASN A 47 -11.65 9.34 5.30
CA ASN A 47 -12.07 7.96 5.57
C ASN A 47 -12.03 7.73 7.09
N ALA A 48 -13.20 7.76 7.70
CA ALA A 48 -13.38 7.51 9.13
C ALA A 48 -13.72 6.03 9.44
N THR A 49 -13.72 5.16 8.42
CA THR A 49 -14.04 3.74 8.57
C THR A 49 -12.85 3.00 9.16
N GLY A 50 -13.06 2.29 10.26
CA GLY A 50 -12.01 1.52 10.92
C GLY A 50 -11.86 0.11 10.35
N ALA A 51 -10.70 -0.49 10.59
CA ALA A 51 -10.46 -1.91 10.39
C ALA A 51 -10.70 -2.66 11.72
N GLU A 52 -11.27 -3.88 11.65
CA GLU A 52 -11.52 -4.70 12.83
C GLU A 52 -10.27 -4.91 13.68
N LYS A 53 -9.13 -5.21 13.05
CA LYS A 53 -7.83 -5.38 13.72
C LYS A 53 -7.40 -4.13 14.52
N SER A 54 -7.73 -2.93 14.03
CA SER A 54 -7.39 -1.68 14.71
C SER A 54 -8.27 -1.46 15.93
N THR A 55 -9.55 -1.83 15.84
CA THR A 55 -10.49 -1.77 16.95
C THR A 55 -10.14 -2.81 18.02
N ASP A 56 -9.78 -4.03 17.62
CA ASP A 56 -9.31 -5.08 18.52
C ASP A 56 -8.02 -4.67 19.26
N LEU A 57 -7.06 -4.11 18.54
CA LEU A 57 -5.84 -3.57 19.15
C LEU A 57 -6.15 -2.44 20.14
N LEU A 58 -7.08 -1.53 19.83
CA LEU A 58 -7.46 -0.45 20.73
C LEU A 58 -8.02 -0.99 22.05
N ALA A 59 -8.88 -2.02 22.00
CA ALA A 59 -9.45 -2.62 23.22
C ALA A 59 -8.35 -3.20 24.12
N LYS A 60 -7.38 -3.93 23.53
CA LYS A 60 -6.21 -4.46 24.27
C LYS A 60 -5.34 -3.36 24.85
N ILE A 61 -5.13 -2.27 24.12
CA ILE A 61 -4.36 -1.11 24.59
C ILE A 61 -5.08 -0.40 25.73
N GLN A 62 -6.40 -0.23 25.64
CA GLN A 62 -7.18 0.38 26.74
C GLN A 62 -7.00 -0.39 28.05
N TYR A 63 -7.13 -1.72 27.99
CA TYR A 63 -6.84 -2.57 29.17
C TYR A 63 -5.41 -2.36 29.70
N LEU A 64 -4.39 -2.38 28.82
CA LEU A 64 -3.01 -2.16 29.24
C LEU A 64 -2.78 -0.76 29.81
N ASN A 65 -3.39 0.26 29.24
CA ASN A 65 -3.28 1.64 29.72
C ASN A 65 -3.85 1.80 31.13
N GLU A 66 -4.95 1.11 31.47
CA GLU A 66 -5.53 1.10 32.82
C GLU A 66 -4.57 0.49 33.84
N ILE A 67 -3.98 -0.69 33.56
CA ILE A 67 -3.12 -1.39 34.51
C ILE A 67 -1.69 -0.85 34.59
N THR A 68 -1.24 -0.08 33.58
CA THR A 68 0.15 0.40 33.48
C THR A 68 0.30 1.92 33.48
N ASN A 69 -0.78 2.68 33.69
CA ASN A 69 -0.81 4.14 33.55
C ASN A 69 -0.22 4.62 32.21
N GLU A 70 -0.72 4.09 31.11
CA GLU A 70 -0.31 4.39 29.71
C GLU A 70 1.18 4.11 29.42
N ARG A 71 1.81 3.15 30.09
CA ARG A 71 3.22 2.78 29.92
C ARG A 71 3.44 1.36 29.43
N GLY A 72 2.36 0.65 29.10
CA GLY A 72 2.40 -0.76 28.69
C GLY A 72 2.57 -0.99 27.19
N VAL A 73 2.54 0.06 26.35
CA VAL A 73 2.49 -0.12 24.89
C VAL A 73 3.59 0.64 24.20
N ILE A 74 4.31 -0.04 23.32
CA ILE A 74 5.39 0.52 22.51
C ILE A 74 5.11 0.22 21.04
N PHE A 75 5.04 1.26 20.20
CA PHE A 75 4.92 1.15 18.78
C PHE A 75 6.26 1.41 18.08
N ALA A 76 6.61 0.58 17.10
CA ALA A 76 7.72 0.81 16.20
C ALA A 76 7.19 0.93 14.76
N THR A 77 7.59 1.94 14.03
CA THR A 77 7.24 2.12 12.62
C THR A 77 8.17 3.12 11.92
N GLY A 78 8.51 2.84 10.66
CA GLY A 78 9.20 3.78 9.79
C GLY A 78 8.27 4.83 9.16
N THR A 79 6.94 4.65 9.21
CA THR A 79 5.95 5.50 8.52
C THR A 79 4.74 5.79 9.40
N PRO A 80 4.88 6.58 10.47
CA PRO A 80 3.77 6.88 11.38
C PRO A 80 2.62 7.63 10.69
N ILE A 81 2.94 8.36 9.62
CA ILE A 81 1.99 9.08 8.77
C ILE A 81 2.33 8.74 7.31
N SER A 82 1.37 8.29 6.52
CA SER A 82 1.58 7.97 5.10
C SER A 82 0.53 8.58 4.17
N ASN A 83 -0.75 8.48 4.50
CA ASN A 83 -1.84 8.85 3.59
C ASN A 83 -2.70 10.02 4.10
N SER A 84 -2.81 10.18 5.41
CA SER A 84 -3.70 11.16 6.01
C SER A 84 -3.13 11.68 7.32
N MET A 85 -3.35 12.98 7.56
CA MET A 85 -3.03 13.62 8.85
C MET A 85 -3.77 12.96 10.02
N ALA A 86 -4.94 12.38 9.78
CA ALA A 86 -5.71 11.66 10.79
C ALA A 86 -4.96 10.43 11.37
N GLU A 87 -3.96 9.92 10.65
CA GLU A 87 -3.14 8.81 11.14
C GLU A 87 -2.33 9.20 12.38
N LEU A 88 -1.85 10.45 12.46
CA LEU A 88 -1.17 10.98 13.64
C LEU A 88 -2.11 11.05 14.86
N TYR A 89 -3.35 11.51 14.65
CA TYR A 89 -4.37 11.48 15.69
C TYR A 89 -4.64 10.06 16.18
N THR A 90 -4.70 9.10 15.27
CA THR A 90 -4.88 7.69 15.63
C THR A 90 -3.72 7.17 16.51
N MET A 91 -2.48 7.50 16.19
CA MET A 91 -1.33 7.13 17.02
C MET A 91 -1.42 7.76 18.43
N GLN A 92 -1.84 9.01 18.53
CA GLN A 92 -2.06 9.66 19.82
C GLN A 92 -3.20 9.02 20.61
N ARG A 93 -4.28 8.59 19.95
CA ARG A 93 -5.39 7.86 20.61
C ARG A 93 -4.97 6.52 21.20
N TYR A 94 -4.04 5.82 20.55
CA TYR A 94 -3.51 4.58 21.10
C TYR A 94 -2.59 4.83 22.29
N LEU A 95 -1.67 5.78 22.17
CA LEU A 95 -0.53 5.89 23.08
C LEU A 95 -0.71 6.91 24.20
N ARG A 96 -1.54 7.94 23.98
CA ARG A 96 -1.74 9.04 24.95
C ARG A 96 -3.18 9.55 24.98
N PRO A 97 -4.18 8.68 25.22
CA PRO A 97 -5.58 9.11 25.26
C PRO A 97 -5.84 10.13 26.37
N SER A 98 -5.27 9.95 27.56
CA SER A 98 -5.44 10.90 28.69
C SER A 98 -4.92 12.30 28.38
N ARG A 99 -3.85 12.42 27.56
CA ARG A 99 -3.33 13.69 27.14
C ARG A 99 -4.30 14.41 26.18
N LEU A 100 -4.90 13.67 25.25
CA LEU A 100 -5.93 14.21 24.35
C LEU A 100 -7.16 14.66 25.16
N GLU A 101 -7.59 13.89 26.15
CA GLU A 101 -8.73 14.24 27.01
C GLU A 101 -8.46 15.50 27.81
N SER A 102 -7.30 15.59 28.49
CA SER A 102 -6.94 16.75 29.33
C SER A 102 -6.86 18.06 28.54
N GLN A 103 -6.66 17.99 27.23
CA GLN A 103 -6.60 19.15 26.34
C GLN A 103 -7.91 19.37 25.57
N GLY A 104 -8.94 18.54 25.77
CA GLY A 104 -10.19 18.63 25.02
C GLY A 104 -10.09 18.20 23.55
N LEU A 105 -9.02 17.45 23.20
CA LEU A 105 -8.70 17.05 21.83
C LEU A 105 -9.03 15.57 21.53
N TYR A 106 -9.73 14.90 22.44
CA TYR A 106 -10.06 13.47 22.28
C TYR A 106 -11.01 13.21 21.10
N HIS A 107 -11.90 14.16 20.79
CA HIS A 107 -12.74 14.09 19.60
C HIS A 107 -11.95 14.58 18.38
N PHE A 108 -12.00 13.81 17.28
CA PHE A 108 -11.25 14.14 16.07
C PHE A 108 -11.48 15.55 15.54
N ASP A 109 -12.72 16.02 15.53
CA ASP A 109 -13.05 17.35 14.99
C ASP A 109 -12.41 18.48 15.83
N ALA A 110 -12.27 18.30 17.16
CA ALA A 110 -11.55 19.24 18.02
C ALA A 110 -10.03 19.21 17.71
N TRP A 111 -9.45 18.03 17.59
CA TRP A 111 -8.05 17.87 17.19
C TRP A 111 -7.79 18.46 15.81
N ALA A 112 -8.67 18.17 14.85
CA ALA A 112 -8.57 18.65 13.49
C ALA A 112 -8.67 20.16 13.36
N SER A 113 -9.55 20.80 14.15
CA SER A 113 -9.69 22.27 14.17
C SER A 113 -8.44 22.96 14.76
N THR A 114 -7.71 22.30 15.64
CA THR A 114 -6.49 22.84 16.28
C THR A 114 -5.25 22.65 15.39
N PHE A 115 -5.11 21.48 14.78
CA PHE A 115 -3.88 21.06 14.10
C PHE A 115 -3.98 20.89 12.59
N GLY A 116 -5.16 21.02 12.03
CA GLY A 116 -5.38 20.81 10.62
C GLY A 116 -6.06 21.96 9.92
N GLN A 117 -5.80 22.07 8.65
CA GLN A 117 -6.40 23.05 7.77
C GLN A 117 -6.88 22.39 6.49
N GLU A 118 -8.09 22.74 6.09
CA GLU A 118 -8.60 22.40 4.77
C GLU A 118 -7.93 23.30 3.71
N THR A 119 -7.47 22.68 2.64
CA THR A 119 -6.91 23.38 1.49
C THR A 119 -7.64 22.97 0.23
N THR A 120 -7.95 23.96 -0.60
CA THR A 120 -8.52 23.72 -1.93
C THR A 120 -7.42 23.82 -2.97
N THR A 121 -7.20 22.75 -3.70
CA THR A 121 -6.23 22.68 -4.78
C THR A 121 -6.90 22.36 -6.10
N MET A 122 -6.34 22.88 -7.20
CA MET A 122 -6.74 22.49 -8.55
C MET A 122 -6.04 21.20 -8.92
N GLU A 123 -6.77 20.13 -9.08
CA GLU A 123 -6.25 18.81 -9.47
C GLU A 123 -6.67 18.50 -10.91
N ILE A 124 -5.83 17.71 -11.60
CA ILE A 124 -6.23 17.16 -12.88
C ILE A 124 -7.47 16.29 -12.67
N ASP A 125 -8.47 16.51 -13.49
CA ASP A 125 -9.68 15.72 -13.46
C ASP A 125 -9.35 14.25 -13.76
N PRO A 126 -9.80 13.28 -12.94
CA PRO A 126 -9.59 11.85 -13.21
C PRO A 126 -10.07 11.37 -14.58
N ALA A 127 -10.93 12.12 -15.26
CA ALA A 127 -11.30 11.85 -16.65
C ALA A 127 -10.23 12.29 -17.67
N GLY A 128 -9.07 12.80 -17.21
CA GLY A 128 -7.95 13.19 -18.07
C GLY A 128 -8.12 14.48 -18.83
N LYS A 129 -9.24 15.17 -18.71
CA LYS A 129 -9.53 16.43 -19.44
C LYS A 129 -9.95 17.53 -18.47
N GLY A 130 -9.08 18.53 -18.27
CA GLY A 130 -9.36 19.70 -17.46
C GLY A 130 -8.90 19.56 -15.99
N PHE A 131 -9.27 20.60 -15.22
CA PHE A 131 -8.94 20.70 -13.79
C PHE A 131 -10.23 20.81 -12.98
N ARG A 132 -10.18 20.32 -11.73
CA ARG A 132 -11.26 20.49 -10.75
C ARG A 132 -10.69 21.02 -9.44
N ALA A 133 -11.44 21.90 -8.79
CA ALA A 133 -11.14 22.29 -7.42
C ALA A 133 -11.51 21.14 -6.47
N LYS A 134 -10.61 20.74 -5.61
CA LYS A 134 -10.89 19.76 -4.56
C LYS A 134 -10.35 20.26 -3.23
N THR A 135 -11.25 20.33 -2.25
CA THR A 135 -10.89 20.65 -0.87
C THR A 135 -10.53 19.36 -0.14
N ARG A 136 -9.41 19.40 0.56
CA ARG A 136 -8.92 18.29 1.39
C ARG A 136 -8.41 18.82 2.71
N PHE A 137 -8.55 18.01 3.75
CA PHE A 137 -7.86 18.19 5.01
C PHE A 137 -6.40 17.74 4.83
N ALA A 138 -5.52 18.67 4.47
CA ALA A 138 -4.20 18.32 3.93
C ALA A 138 -3.03 19.18 4.42
N ARG A 139 -3.25 20.15 5.29
CA ARG A 139 -2.18 20.99 5.81
C ARG A 139 -2.18 20.98 7.34
N PHE A 140 -1.01 20.76 7.92
CA PHE A 140 -0.84 20.92 9.36
C PHE A 140 -0.80 22.41 9.74
N ASN A 141 -1.48 22.71 10.83
CA ASN A 141 -1.46 24.00 11.50
C ASN A 141 -0.89 23.81 12.90
N ASN A 142 -0.46 24.90 13.56
CA ASN A 142 0.08 24.86 14.91
C ASN A 142 1.16 23.76 15.12
N ILE A 143 2.07 23.66 14.14
CA ILE A 143 3.12 22.62 14.09
C ILE A 143 4.00 22.60 15.36
N PRO A 144 4.40 23.73 15.97
CA PRO A 144 5.22 23.69 17.17
C PRO A 144 4.58 22.95 18.34
N GLU A 145 3.28 23.19 18.60
CA GLU A 145 2.53 22.53 19.67
C GLU A 145 2.31 21.06 19.36
N LEU A 146 1.89 20.73 18.13
CA LEU A 146 1.72 19.34 17.67
C LEU A 146 3.03 18.56 17.79
N THR A 147 4.16 19.15 17.41
CA THR A 147 5.48 18.53 17.51
C THR A 147 5.87 18.33 18.98
N SER A 148 5.58 19.31 19.84
CA SER A 148 5.84 19.19 21.28
C SER A 148 5.05 18.03 21.88
N MET A 149 3.74 17.95 21.59
CA MET A 149 2.90 16.84 22.03
C MET A 149 3.39 15.49 21.52
N PHE A 150 3.83 15.42 20.27
CA PHE A 150 4.34 14.18 19.70
C PHE A 150 5.63 13.72 20.37
N LYS A 151 6.55 14.63 20.65
CA LYS A 151 7.82 14.35 21.33
C LYS A 151 7.66 13.92 22.80
N GLU A 152 6.50 14.13 23.42
CA GLU A 152 6.22 13.65 24.78
C GLU A 152 6.20 12.10 24.85
N PHE A 153 5.88 11.41 23.75
CA PHE A 153 5.72 9.95 23.72
C PHE A 153 6.46 9.27 22.58
N ALA A 154 7.07 10.01 21.66
CA ALA A 154 7.76 9.45 20.50
C ALA A 154 9.23 9.83 20.47
N ASP A 155 10.10 8.83 20.25
CA ASP A 155 11.49 9.03 19.89
C ASP A 155 11.63 8.93 18.36
N VAL A 156 12.02 10.03 17.72
CA VAL A 156 12.12 10.11 16.27
C VAL A 156 13.58 10.09 15.85
N LYS A 157 13.96 9.09 15.07
CA LYS A 157 15.27 8.95 14.45
C LYS A 157 15.13 9.04 12.93
N THR A 158 15.82 9.98 12.32
CA THR A 158 15.91 10.09 10.85
C THR A 158 17.16 9.39 10.34
N ALA A 159 17.17 8.98 9.07
CA ALA A 159 18.37 8.40 8.44
C ALA A 159 19.60 9.30 8.57
N GLU A 160 19.41 10.62 8.47
CA GLU A 160 20.47 11.61 8.65
C GLU A 160 21.01 11.63 10.09
N SER A 161 20.12 11.59 11.10
CA SER A 161 20.53 11.61 12.51
C SER A 161 21.28 10.35 12.91
N LEU A 162 20.95 9.21 12.30
CA LEU A 162 21.59 7.92 12.55
C LEU A 162 22.86 7.68 11.72
N LYS A 163 23.13 8.52 10.72
CA LYS A 163 24.28 8.36 9.78
C LYS A 163 24.36 6.94 9.25
N LEU A 164 23.22 6.37 8.85
CA LEU A 164 23.16 5.02 8.34
C LEU A 164 24.02 4.90 7.08
N PRO A 165 24.75 3.78 6.90
CA PRO A 165 25.51 3.51 5.69
C PRO A 165 24.55 3.20 4.53
N VAL A 166 24.00 4.26 3.92
CA VAL A 166 23.14 4.13 2.74
C VAL A 166 24.04 4.07 1.51
N PRO A 167 23.88 3.07 0.63
CA PRO A 167 24.62 3.01 -0.62
C PRO A 167 24.34 4.25 -1.49
N ALA A 168 25.34 4.72 -2.22
CA ALA A 168 25.08 5.69 -3.29
C ALA A 168 24.19 5.02 -4.35
N TYR A 169 23.23 5.77 -4.87
CA TYR A 169 22.31 5.29 -5.90
C TYR A 169 22.00 6.37 -6.91
N ASP A 170 21.73 5.94 -8.14
CA ASP A 170 21.24 6.79 -9.22
C ASP A 170 19.81 6.39 -9.56
N ILE A 171 18.97 7.38 -9.87
CA ILE A 171 17.60 7.15 -10.31
C ILE A 171 17.52 7.42 -11.81
N GLU A 172 17.20 6.39 -12.57
CA GLU A 172 16.94 6.49 -14.01
C GLU A 172 15.43 6.39 -14.27
N ILE A 173 14.87 7.36 -14.97
CA ILE A 173 13.46 7.38 -15.36
C ILE A 173 13.34 6.95 -16.81
N VAL A 174 12.96 5.68 -17.04
CA VAL A 174 12.67 5.14 -18.36
C VAL A 174 11.21 5.42 -18.72
N LYS A 175 11.00 6.13 -19.82
CA LYS A 175 9.66 6.52 -20.30
C LYS A 175 9.28 5.69 -21.52
N ALA A 176 8.09 5.13 -21.51
CA ALA A 176 7.47 4.48 -22.66
C ALA A 176 6.40 5.41 -23.26
N ASP A 177 6.38 5.54 -24.57
CA ASP A 177 5.32 6.27 -25.27
C ASP A 177 4.04 5.44 -25.30
N ALA A 178 2.89 6.13 -25.19
CA ALA A 178 1.60 5.47 -25.26
C ALA A 178 1.32 4.95 -26.67
N SER A 179 1.01 3.66 -26.81
CA SER A 179 0.58 3.05 -28.06
C SER A 179 -0.78 3.59 -28.52
N ALA A 180 -1.13 3.33 -29.79
CA ALA A 180 -2.44 3.69 -30.33
C ALA A 180 -3.59 3.05 -29.51
N VAL A 181 -3.44 1.77 -29.13
CA VAL A 181 -4.39 1.03 -28.29
C VAL A 181 -4.54 1.69 -26.93
N GLN A 182 -3.44 2.11 -26.29
CA GLN A 182 -3.51 2.80 -24.99
C GLN A 182 -4.25 4.13 -25.08
N LYS A 183 -4.04 4.90 -26.14
CA LYS A 183 -4.74 6.18 -26.38
C LYS A 183 -6.24 5.96 -26.53
N GLU A 184 -6.65 4.97 -27.33
CA GLU A 184 -8.05 4.59 -27.51
C GLU A 184 -8.69 4.14 -26.18
N LEU A 185 -8.01 3.31 -25.42
CA LEU A 185 -8.47 2.86 -24.09
C LEU A 185 -8.67 4.04 -23.14
N VAL A 186 -7.75 5.01 -23.12
CA VAL A 186 -7.87 6.23 -22.30
C VAL A 186 -9.09 7.04 -22.69
N ASP A 187 -9.36 7.21 -24.00
CA ASP A 187 -10.54 7.94 -24.47
C ASP A 187 -11.85 7.22 -24.05
N ARG A 188 -11.91 5.90 -24.21
CA ARG A 188 -13.05 5.09 -23.73
C ARG A 188 -13.27 5.20 -22.21
N LEU A 189 -12.20 5.16 -21.42
CA LEU A 189 -12.26 5.32 -19.97
C LEU A 189 -12.70 6.73 -19.57
N ALA A 190 -12.27 7.77 -20.30
CA ALA A 190 -12.69 9.14 -20.08
C ALA A 190 -14.20 9.32 -20.31
N GLU A 191 -14.75 8.73 -21.37
CA GLU A 191 -16.21 8.74 -21.61
C GLU A 191 -16.99 7.99 -20.52
N ARG A 192 -16.49 6.85 -20.04
CA ARG A 192 -17.09 6.11 -18.91
C ARG A 192 -17.08 6.95 -17.63
N ALA A 193 -15.95 7.59 -17.30
CA ALA A 193 -15.84 8.49 -16.15
C ALA A 193 -16.84 9.64 -16.22
N LYS A 194 -17.05 10.24 -17.41
CA LYS A 194 -18.04 11.28 -17.63
C LYS A 194 -19.48 10.79 -17.38
N ARG A 195 -19.82 9.61 -17.89
CA ARG A 195 -21.14 9.00 -17.67
C ARG A 195 -21.42 8.72 -16.17
N ILE A 196 -20.42 8.20 -15.46
CA ILE A 196 -20.53 7.95 -14.00
C ILE A 196 -20.83 9.25 -13.24
N ARG A 197 -20.18 10.36 -13.59
CA ARG A 197 -20.44 11.67 -12.99
C ARG A 197 -21.84 12.21 -13.28
N GLN A 198 -22.33 11.92 -14.46
CA GLN A 198 -23.71 12.29 -14.85
C GLN A 198 -24.77 11.35 -14.22
N ARG A 199 -24.37 10.47 -13.28
CA ARG A 199 -25.22 9.46 -12.65
C ARG A 199 -25.89 8.51 -13.63
N ASN A 200 -25.23 8.26 -14.76
CA ASN A 200 -25.67 7.33 -15.79
C ASN A 200 -24.59 6.25 -16.08
N PRO A 201 -24.19 5.46 -15.07
CA PRO A 201 -23.20 4.41 -15.25
C PRO A 201 -23.76 3.26 -16.09
N ILE A 202 -22.86 2.58 -16.80
CA ILE A 202 -23.21 1.38 -17.57
C ILE A 202 -23.19 0.13 -16.68
N LYS A 203 -23.93 -0.90 -17.09
CA LYS A 203 -23.81 -2.24 -16.52
C LYS A 203 -22.55 -2.91 -17.05
N LEU A 204 -21.74 -3.46 -16.15
CA LEU A 204 -20.48 -4.15 -16.51
C LEU A 204 -20.70 -5.65 -16.73
N ARG A 205 -21.81 -6.19 -16.24
CA ARG A 205 -22.14 -7.61 -16.35
C ARG A 205 -23.64 -7.84 -16.35
N GLU A 206 -24.04 -8.99 -16.85
CA GLU A 206 -25.41 -9.48 -16.72
C GLU A 206 -25.77 -9.65 -15.23
N GLY A 207 -26.99 -9.28 -14.85
CA GLY A 207 -27.43 -9.28 -13.44
C GLY A 207 -26.92 -8.10 -12.61
N ALA A 208 -26.35 -7.06 -13.23
CA ALA A 208 -26.01 -5.82 -12.53
C ALA A 208 -27.26 -5.13 -11.97
N ASP A 209 -27.18 -4.72 -10.70
CA ASP A 209 -28.28 -4.08 -9.98
C ASP A 209 -27.98 -2.60 -9.75
N PRO A 210 -28.69 -1.68 -10.41
CA PRO A 210 -28.52 -0.24 -10.23
C PRO A 210 -28.84 0.25 -8.82
N SER A 211 -29.69 -0.46 -8.06
CA SER A 211 -30.12 -0.04 -6.72
C SER A 211 -29.01 -0.28 -5.67
N SER A 212 -28.30 -1.38 -5.77
CA SER A 212 -27.17 -1.73 -4.90
C SER A 212 -25.80 -1.32 -5.46
N GLY A 213 -25.75 -0.87 -6.72
CA GLY A 213 -24.49 -0.59 -7.43
C GLY A 213 -23.67 -1.83 -7.80
N LYS A 214 -24.13 -3.05 -7.47
CA LYS A 214 -23.40 -4.28 -7.71
C LYS A 214 -23.34 -4.58 -9.21
N GLY A 215 -22.12 -4.70 -9.73
CA GLY A 215 -21.88 -4.96 -11.16
C GLY A 215 -22.07 -3.73 -12.06
N MET A 216 -22.29 -2.56 -11.47
CA MET A 216 -22.32 -1.28 -12.17
C MET A 216 -20.92 -0.68 -12.31
N ASP A 217 -20.73 0.10 -13.36
CA ASP A 217 -19.50 0.85 -13.56
C ASP A 217 -19.35 1.94 -12.49
N ASN A 218 -18.13 2.13 -12.01
CA ASN A 218 -17.80 3.13 -11.00
C ASN A 218 -16.38 3.65 -11.18
N MET A 219 -16.04 4.76 -10.53
CA MET A 219 -14.73 5.41 -10.69
C MET A 219 -13.56 4.52 -10.25
N LEU A 220 -13.74 3.60 -9.29
CA LEU A 220 -12.67 2.68 -8.87
C LEU A 220 -12.33 1.68 -9.99
N VAL A 221 -13.35 1.18 -10.69
CA VAL A 221 -13.17 0.28 -11.84
C VAL A 221 -12.45 1.03 -12.97
N VAL A 222 -12.92 2.23 -13.32
CA VAL A 222 -12.29 3.06 -14.37
C VAL A 222 -10.83 3.36 -14.05
N ILE A 223 -10.51 3.73 -12.82
CA ILE A 223 -9.13 4.02 -12.40
C ILE A 223 -8.28 2.75 -12.47
N LYS A 224 -8.79 1.61 -11.98
CA LYS A 224 -8.06 0.35 -12.02
C LYS A 224 -7.77 -0.10 -13.45
N GLU A 225 -8.75 -0.03 -14.34
CA GLU A 225 -8.56 -0.35 -15.76
C GLU A 225 -7.59 0.63 -16.42
N GLY A 226 -7.64 1.92 -16.07
CA GLY A 226 -6.68 2.92 -16.54
C GLY A 226 -5.25 2.62 -16.13
N GLN A 227 -5.05 2.19 -14.88
CA GLN A 227 -3.74 1.76 -14.39
C GLN A 227 -3.26 0.49 -15.12
N SER A 228 -4.16 -0.48 -15.36
CA SER A 228 -3.85 -1.69 -16.11
C SER A 228 -3.48 -1.38 -17.57
N ALA A 229 -4.27 -0.56 -18.26
CA ALA A 229 -3.98 -0.11 -19.62
C ALA A 229 -2.64 0.65 -19.70
N ALA A 230 -2.32 1.48 -18.71
CA ALA A 230 -1.06 2.22 -18.65
C ALA A 230 0.16 1.34 -18.42
N LEU A 231 0.00 0.18 -17.75
CA LEU A 231 1.07 -0.81 -17.60
C LEU A 231 1.19 -1.66 -18.86
N ASN A 232 0.15 -2.41 -19.21
CA ASN A 232 0.04 -3.18 -20.43
C ASN A 232 -1.44 -3.44 -20.78
N PRO A 233 -1.95 -3.05 -21.96
CA PRO A 233 -3.33 -3.32 -22.41
C PRO A 233 -3.75 -4.79 -22.30
N ARG A 234 -2.83 -5.72 -22.48
CA ARG A 234 -3.07 -7.18 -22.39
C ARG A 234 -3.58 -7.63 -21.03
N ILE A 235 -3.45 -6.80 -19.98
CA ILE A 235 -4.06 -7.07 -18.66
C ILE A 235 -5.59 -6.98 -18.74
N LEU A 236 -6.12 -6.12 -19.62
CA LEU A 236 -7.55 -5.95 -19.83
C LEU A 236 -8.12 -6.96 -20.83
N ASP A 237 -7.34 -7.25 -21.87
CA ASP A 237 -7.69 -8.19 -22.92
C ASP A 237 -6.39 -8.80 -23.48
N ALA A 238 -6.25 -10.11 -23.34
CA ALA A 238 -5.04 -10.83 -23.75
C ALA A 238 -4.80 -10.82 -25.27
N ASP A 239 -5.85 -10.55 -26.05
CA ASP A 239 -5.80 -10.54 -27.52
C ASP A 239 -5.12 -9.26 -28.09
N TYR A 240 -4.88 -8.25 -27.26
CA TYR A 240 -4.07 -7.10 -27.71
C TYR A 240 -2.64 -7.55 -28.05
N GLU A 241 -2.12 -6.97 -29.13
CA GLU A 241 -0.74 -7.20 -29.54
C GLU A 241 0.27 -6.71 -28.50
N ASP A 242 1.39 -7.41 -28.40
CA ASP A 242 2.50 -6.97 -27.56
C ASP A 242 3.13 -5.67 -28.08
N ASN A 243 3.49 -4.80 -27.14
CA ASN A 243 4.18 -3.56 -27.48
C ASN A 243 5.67 -3.67 -27.15
N PRO A 244 6.55 -3.82 -28.16
CA PRO A 244 7.99 -3.96 -27.95
C PRO A 244 8.64 -2.70 -27.35
N THR A 245 8.01 -1.54 -27.44
CA THR A 245 8.47 -0.28 -26.80
C THR A 245 7.65 0.08 -25.57
N GLY A 246 6.80 -0.84 -25.13
CA GLY A 246 5.99 -0.68 -23.93
C GLY A 246 6.79 -0.89 -22.63
N LYS A 247 6.20 -0.48 -21.52
CA LYS A 247 6.85 -0.52 -20.18
C LYS A 247 7.42 -1.89 -19.83
N VAL A 248 6.69 -2.97 -20.10
CA VAL A 248 7.11 -4.34 -19.78
C VAL A 248 8.33 -4.74 -20.60
N SER A 249 8.33 -4.44 -21.88
CA SER A 249 9.47 -4.74 -22.80
C SER A 249 10.70 -3.93 -22.43
N LEU A 250 10.55 -2.61 -22.20
CA LEU A 250 11.64 -1.73 -21.77
C LEU A 250 12.22 -2.16 -20.40
N CYS A 251 11.36 -2.61 -19.48
CA CYS A 251 11.83 -3.18 -18.22
C CYS A 251 12.67 -4.44 -18.45
N ALA A 252 12.21 -5.35 -19.31
CA ALA A 252 12.97 -6.56 -19.65
C ALA A 252 14.32 -6.23 -20.31
N ASP A 253 14.38 -5.24 -21.19
CA ASP A 253 15.62 -4.78 -21.81
C ASP A 253 16.60 -4.25 -20.78
N ASN A 254 16.15 -3.38 -19.90
CA ASN A 254 16.97 -2.75 -18.87
C ASN A 254 17.49 -3.79 -17.86
N VAL A 255 16.63 -4.69 -17.42
CA VAL A 255 17.00 -5.81 -16.54
C VAL A 255 18.06 -6.71 -17.20
N TYR A 256 17.88 -7.01 -18.50
CA TYR A 256 18.82 -7.86 -19.22
C TYR A 256 20.17 -7.19 -19.43
N ASP A 257 20.21 -5.90 -19.75
CA ASP A 257 21.44 -5.14 -19.87
C ASP A 257 22.28 -5.16 -18.59
N ILE A 258 21.62 -4.94 -17.44
CA ILE A 258 22.29 -5.03 -16.14
C ILE A 258 22.69 -6.47 -15.83
N TYR A 259 21.85 -7.45 -16.17
CA TYR A 259 22.16 -8.87 -16.00
C TYR A 259 23.45 -9.24 -16.75
N GLN A 260 23.60 -8.83 -18.02
CA GLN A 260 24.81 -9.09 -18.80
C GLN A 260 26.05 -8.42 -18.21
N LYS A 261 25.96 -7.12 -17.90
CA LYS A 261 27.08 -6.32 -17.35
C LYS A 261 27.60 -6.86 -16.02
N THR A 262 26.76 -7.56 -15.27
CA THR A 262 27.07 -8.05 -13.91
C THR A 262 27.14 -9.58 -13.80
N THR A 263 27.39 -10.27 -14.91
CA THR A 263 27.39 -11.73 -14.96
C THR A 263 28.54 -12.34 -14.12
N VAL A 264 29.71 -11.72 -14.11
CA VAL A 264 30.85 -12.19 -13.32
C VAL A 264 30.57 -12.10 -11.81
N GLN A 265 30.00 -11.00 -11.36
CA GLN A 265 29.66 -10.74 -9.95
C GLN A 265 28.42 -11.51 -9.49
N LYS A 266 27.63 -12.02 -10.44
CA LYS A 266 26.30 -12.61 -10.17
C LYS A 266 25.41 -11.66 -9.37
N SER A 267 25.41 -10.37 -9.73
CA SER A 267 24.58 -9.37 -9.07
C SER A 267 23.10 -9.66 -9.27
N THR A 268 22.31 -9.23 -8.31
CA THR A 268 20.87 -9.49 -8.26
C THR A 268 20.07 -8.22 -8.52
N GLN A 269 18.87 -8.37 -9.03
CA GLN A 269 17.95 -7.31 -9.34
C GLN A 269 16.57 -7.64 -8.80
N VAL A 270 15.80 -6.62 -8.39
CA VAL A 270 14.41 -6.76 -7.96
C VAL A 270 13.51 -5.99 -8.89
N ILE A 271 12.41 -6.60 -9.30
CA ILE A 271 11.34 -5.95 -10.08
C ILE A 271 10.11 -5.85 -9.21
N PHE A 272 9.65 -4.63 -8.94
CA PHE A 272 8.42 -4.36 -8.22
C PHE A 272 7.25 -4.19 -9.19
N CYS A 273 6.23 -5.03 -9.06
CA CYS A 273 5.01 -4.91 -9.84
C CYS A 273 3.79 -5.26 -8.98
N ASP A 274 2.99 -4.24 -8.66
CA ASP A 274 1.82 -4.38 -7.79
C ASP A 274 0.55 -4.80 -8.53
N GLN A 275 0.60 -4.76 -9.87
CA GLN A 275 -0.51 -5.14 -10.72
C GLN A 275 -0.24 -6.45 -11.46
N SER A 276 -1.33 -7.12 -11.85
CA SER A 276 -1.24 -8.34 -12.64
C SER A 276 -0.33 -9.40 -11.99
N THR A 277 -0.43 -9.54 -10.66
CA THR A 277 0.29 -10.58 -9.91
C THR A 277 -0.10 -11.98 -10.42
N PRO A 278 0.76 -13.00 -10.26
CA PRO A 278 0.49 -14.33 -10.76
C PRO A 278 -0.87 -14.86 -10.32
N ASN A 279 -1.69 -15.25 -11.28
CA ASN A 279 -3.03 -15.78 -11.08
C ASN A 279 -3.32 -16.85 -12.15
N SER A 280 -3.53 -18.08 -11.73
CA SER A 280 -3.79 -19.21 -12.61
C SER A 280 -5.06 -19.10 -13.48
N LYS A 281 -5.97 -18.16 -13.15
CA LYS A 281 -7.20 -17.91 -13.90
C LYS A 281 -7.07 -16.80 -14.93
N ALA A 282 -6.00 -16.03 -14.89
CA ALA A 282 -5.77 -14.96 -15.85
C ALA A 282 -5.15 -15.52 -17.14
N GLN A 283 -5.67 -15.11 -18.30
CA GLN A 283 -5.10 -15.48 -19.61
C GLN A 283 -3.74 -14.80 -19.84
N TYR A 284 -3.52 -13.64 -19.24
CA TYR A 284 -2.29 -12.89 -19.30
C TYR A 284 -1.93 -12.34 -17.91
N ASN A 285 -0.65 -12.38 -17.58
CA ASN A 285 -0.11 -11.63 -16.45
C ASN A 285 1.30 -11.10 -16.76
N VAL A 286 1.65 -9.96 -16.17
CA VAL A 286 2.91 -9.26 -16.41
C VAL A 286 4.13 -10.05 -15.91
N TYR A 287 3.98 -10.85 -14.87
CA TYR A 287 5.08 -11.64 -14.30
C TYR A 287 5.55 -12.73 -15.28
N ASP A 288 4.60 -13.44 -15.87
CA ASP A 288 4.92 -14.47 -16.87
C ASP A 288 5.48 -13.85 -18.15
N ASP A 289 4.89 -12.74 -18.62
CA ASP A 289 5.38 -12.00 -19.79
C ASP A 289 6.82 -11.49 -19.58
N LEU A 290 7.12 -10.90 -18.43
CA LEU A 290 8.49 -10.49 -18.09
C LEU A 290 9.45 -11.68 -18.05
N ARG A 291 9.06 -12.80 -17.45
CA ARG A 291 9.87 -14.01 -17.41
C ARG A 291 10.14 -14.54 -18.81
N GLU A 292 9.13 -14.61 -19.66
CA GLU A 292 9.28 -15.07 -21.05
C GLU A 292 10.21 -14.14 -21.84
N LYS A 293 10.00 -12.84 -21.76
CA LYS A 293 10.88 -11.84 -22.43
C LYS A 293 12.34 -11.92 -21.94
N LEU A 294 12.57 -12.17 -20.67
CA LEU A 294 13.92 -12.36 -20.13
C LEU A 294 14.56 -13.68 -20.58
N MET A 295 13.77 -14.75 -20.65
CA MET A 295 14.22 -16.06 -21.14
C MET A 295 14.55 -16.00 -22.65
N GLU A 296 13.76 -15.31 -23.46
CA GLU A 296 14.02 -15.07 -24.87
C GLU A 296 15.35 -14.33 -25.10
N ARG A 297 15.72 -13.44 -24.18
CA ARG A 297 17.01 -12.73 -24.18
C ARG A 297 18.19 -13.59 -23.68
N GLY A 298 17.91 -14.79 -23.16
CA GLY A 298 18.93 -15.75 -22.71
C GLY A 298 19.14 -15.83 -21.20
N VAL A 299 18.25 -15.27 -20.37
CA VAL A 299 18.30 -15.47 -18.91
C VAL A 299 17.76 -16.87 -18.57
N PRO A 300 18.52 -17.74 -17.88
CA PRO A 300 18.03 -19.03 -17.46
C PRO A 300 16.82 -18.93 -16.53
N LYS A 301 15.81 -19.76 -16.75
CA LYS A 301 14.55 -19.78 -15.97
C LYS A 301 14.79 -19.90 -14.47
N GLU A 302 15.76 -20.74 -14.06
CA GLU A 302 16.12 -20.99 -12.67
C GLU A 302 16.73 -19.77 -11.96
N GLN A 303 17.16 -18.76 -12.72
CA GLN A 303 17.69 -17.50 -12.18
C GLN A 303 16.60 -16.41 -12.02
N ILE A 304 15.38 -16.72 -12.42
CA ILE A 304 14.21 -15.82 -12.28
C ILE A 304 13.24 -16.45 -11.27
N ALA A 305 12.82 -15.70 -10.27
CA ALA A 305 11.87 -16.18 -9.27
C ALA A 305 10.76 -15.14 -9.00
N PHE A 306 9.57 -15.64 -8.67
CA PHE A 306 8.46 -14.84 -8.18
C PHE A 306 8.29 -15.07 -6.69
N ILE A 307 8.25 -14.00 -5.89
CA ILE A 307 8.03 -14.12 -4.43
C ILE A 307 6.69 -14.81 -4.12
N HIS A 308 5.73 -14.71 -5.03
CA HIS A 308 4.39 -15.28 -4.90
C HIS A 308 4.37 -16.81 -4.87
N ASP A 309 5.40 -17.47 -5.39
CA ASP A 309 5.55 -18.94 -5.37
C ASP A 309 6.05 -19.45 -4.02
N TYR A 310 6.39 -18.54 -3.10
CA TYR A 310 6.99 -18.83 -1.80
C TYR A 310 6.10 -18.28 -0.67
N ASP A 311 5.12 -19.06 -0.26
CA ASP A 311 4.02 -18.66 0.66
C ASP A 311 4.34 -18.82 2.14
N THR A 312 5.36 -19.63 2.49
CA THR A 312 5.75 -19.81 3.89
C THR A 312 7.07 -19.09 4.24
N PRO A 313 7.30 -18.72 5.51
CA PRO A 313 8.54 -18.08 5.94
C PRO A 313 9.78 -18.90 5.58
N GLU A 314 9.74 -20.25 5.72
CA GLU A 314 10.85 -21.14 5.43
C GLU A 314 11.15 -21.16 3.92
N LYS A 315 10.13 -21.18 3.06
CA LYS A 315 10.32 -21.12 1.61
C LYS A 315 10.92 -19.78 1.20
N LYS A 316 10.42 -18.66 1.79
CA LYS A 316 10.98 -17.32 1.54
C LYS A 316 12.44 -17.24 1.94
N GLU A 317 12.82 -17.73 3.11
CA GLU A 317 14.22 -17.70 3.55
C GLU A 317 15.14 -18.52 2.63
N ARG A 318 14.70 -19.68 2.14
CA ARG A 318 15.41 -20.46 1.13
C ARG A 318 15.58 -19.69 -0.18
N LEU A 319 14.55 -18.98 -0.62
CA LEU A 319 14.63 -18.10 -1.79
C LEU A 319 15.65 -16.98 -1.56
N PHE A 320 15.56 -16.27 -0.45
CA PHE A 320 16.45 -15.16 -0.12
C PHE A 320 17.91 -15.62 -0.01
N ALA A 321 18.14 -16.81 0.51
CA ALA A 321 19.48 -17.41 0.51
C ALA A 321 20.03 -17.62 -0.91
N LYS A 322 19.20 -18.07 -1.87
CA LYS A 322 19.59 -18.19 -3.29
C LYS A 322 19.85 -16.82 -3.92
N VAL A 323 19.05 -15.81 -3.60
CA VAL A 323 19.25 -14.44 -4.08
C VAL A 323 20.57 -13.89 -3.55
N ARG A 324 20.86 -14.02 -2.24
CA ARG A 324 22.12 -13.57 -1.64
C ARG A 324 23.35 -14.23 -2.24
N LYS A 325 23.25 -15.50 -2.69
CA LYS A 325 24.32 -16.22 -3.39
C LYS A 325 24.47 -15.80 -4.86
N GLY A 326 23.41 -15.27 -5.47
CA GLY A 326 23.34 -14.97 -6.89
C GLY A 326 22.96 -16.19 -7.74
N ASP A 327 22.36 -17.22 -7.14
CA ASP A 327 21.76 -18.35 -7.86
C ASP A 327 20.43 -17.94 -8.49
N VAL A 328 19.66 -17.08 -7.80
CA VAL A 328 18.53 -16.33 -8.36
C VAL A 328 18.97 -14.89 -8.53
N ARG A 329 19.01 -14.42 -9.77
CA ARG A 329 19.52 -13.10 -10.11
C ARG A 329 18.42 -12.06 -10.35
N ILE A 330 17.22 -12.50 -10.65
CA ILE A 330 16.07 -11.63 -10.92
C ILE A 330 14.91 -12.10 -10.04
N LEU A 331 14.48 -11.23 -9.13
CA LEU A 331 13.36 -11.48 -8.21
C LEU A 331 12.23 -10.53 -8.51
N LEU A 332 11.04 -11.07 -8.84
CA LEU A 332 9.83 -10.30 -9.07
C LEU A 332 8.88 -10.40 -7.88
N GLY A 333 8.27 -9.29 -7.52
CA GLY A 333 7.26 -9.29 -6.47
C GLY A 333 6.50 -7.97 -6.35
N SER A 334 5.42 -7.99 -5.56
CA SER A 334 4.71 -6.78 -5.19
C SER A 334 5.44 -6.05 -4.07
N SER A 335 5.23 -4.74 -3.97
CA SER A 335 5.74 -3.90 -2.88
C SER A 335 5.32 -4.46 -1.51
N ASP A 336 4.13 -5.01 -1.42
CA ASP A 336 3.57 -5.62 -0.21
C ASP A 336 4.36 -6.87 0.25
N LYS A 337 4.86 -7.67 -0.71
CA LYS A 337 5.57 -8.92 -0.40
C LYS A 337 7.10 -8.79 -0.32
N LEU A 338 7.67 -7.79 -0.98
CA LEU A 338 9.12 -7.56 -1.05
C LEU A 338 9.57 -6.30 -0.32
N GLY A 339 8.67 -5.36 -0.03
CA GLY A 339 9.03 -4.05 0.51
C GLY A 339 9.45 -4.07 1.97
N VAL A 340 8.99 -5.06 2.76
CA VAL A 340 9.23 -5.12 4.20
C VAL A 340 9.85 -6.46 4.59
N GLY A 341 10.87 -6.43 5.45
CA GLY A 341 11.46 -7.62 6.05
C GLY A 341 12.28 -8.51 5.11
N THR A 342 12.64 -8.02 3.92
CA THR A 342 13.45 -8.79 2.97
C THR A 342 14.93 -8.50 3.13
N ASN A 343 15.72 -9.52 3.47
CA ASN A 343 17.17 -9.41 3.59
C ASN A 343 17.87 -10.03 2.36
N ILE A 344 17.95 -9.25 1.26
CA ILE A 344 18.51 -9.70 -0.04
C ILE A 344 19.59 -8.76 -0.59
N GLN A 345 20.08 -7.80 0.21
CA GLN A 345 20.88 -6.67 -0.25
C GLN A 345 22.30 -7.03 -0.68
N ASN A 346 22.85 -8.17 -0.27
CA ASN A 346 24.27 -8.50 -0.43
C ASN A 346 24.80 -8.36 -1.87
N LYS A 347 23.98 -8.69 -2.86
CA LYS A 347 24.32 -8.60 -4.29
C LYS A 347 23.34 -7.74 -5.09
N LEU A 348 22.42 -7.06 -4.40
CA LEU A 348 21.43 -6.22 -5.05
C LEU A 348 22.10 -5.00 -5.68
N ILE A 349 21.92 -4.83 -6.99
CA ILE A 349 22.50 -3.71 -7.74
C ILE A 349 21.48 -2.79 -8.34
N ALA A 350 20.27 -3.28 -8.60
CA ALA A 350 19.19 -2.48 -9.16
C ALA A 350 17.81 -2.94 -8.68
N SER A 351 16.89 -1.98 -8.61
CA SER A 351 15.45 -2.22 -8.47
C SER A 351 14.68 -1.47 -9.56
N HIS A 352 13.68 -2.13 -10.11
CA HIS A 352 12.87 -1.65 -11.25
C HIS A 352 11.41 -1.51 -10.88
#